data_6b4b10894fbd0403566f7b74eb7c5922
#
_entry.id   6b4b10894fbd0403566f7b74eb7c5922
#
_cell.length_a   1.000
_cell.length_b   1.000
_cell.length_c   1.000
_cell.angle_alpha   90.00
_cell.angle_beta   90.00
_cell.angle_gamma   90.00
#
_symmetry.space_group_name_H-M   'P 1'
#
loop_
_entity.id
_entity.type
_entity.pdbx_description
1 polymer ?
#
loop_
_entity_poly.entity_id
_entity_poly.type
_entity_poly.pdbx_seq_one_letter_code
_entity_poly.pdbx_strand_id
1 'polypeptide(L)'
;MKRFMVLFLLLSCTVAFAQKKNQAGKDPWVGTYKLDLAQSKIAGQPPAEETVAVSAANKDSIKYTIQGKDAQGNSFTLNYEGKVGTPTPQMAEGQKIAEITYQMPSSHQFTSQGRGTDGSTSTGTVTLSPDNKTITVREHSKDPKGAEHDQTMVYVRQ
;
A
#
# COMPACT_ATOMS: atom_id res chain seq x y z
N MET A 1 18.87 32.19 75.35
CA MET A 1 19.62 31.86 74.12
C MET A 1 18.72 31.07 73.20
N LYS A 2 18.06 31.75 72.26
CA LYS A 2 17.12 31.12 71.31
C LYS A 2 17.86 30.86 70.00
N ARG A 3 18.05 29.56 69.61
CA ARG A 3 18.63 29.14 68.34
C ARG A 3 17.55 29.17 67.27
N PHE A 4 17.66 30.06 66.27
CA PHE A 4 16.90 30.09 65.08
C PHE A 4 17.51 29.06 64.09
N MET A 5 16.70 28.04 63.74
CA MET A 5 17.03 27.05 62.72
C MET A 5 16.38 27.51 61.41
N VAL A 6 17.21 27.97 60.48
CA VAL A 6 16.76 28.38 59.15
C VAL A 6 16.70 27.13 58.30
N LEU A 7 15.42 26.75 57.92
CA LEU A 7 15.18 25.63 57.02
C LEU A 7 15.26 26.10 55.57
N PHE A 8 16.32 25.71 54.89
CA PHE A 8 16.49 25.97 53.46
C PHE A 8 15.64 24.96 52.67
N LEU A 9 14.51 25.42 52.11
CA LEU A 9 13.65 24.61 51.21
C LEU A 9 14.26 24.69 49.80
N LEU A 10 15.01 23.66 49.40
CA LEU A 10 15.50 23.49 48.02
C LEU A 10 14.32 23.08 47.14
N LEU A 11 13.77 24.02 46.39
CA LEU A 11 12.77 23.80 45.35
C LEU A 11 13.48 23.22 44.12
N SER A 12 13.51 21.89 43.98
CA SER A 12 14.02 21.22 42.80
C SER A 12 12.99 21.33 41.65
N CYS A 13 13.21 22.28 40.76
CA CYS A 13 12.49 22.37 39.49
C CYS A 13 12.91 21.23 38.60
N THR A 14 12.18 20.11 38.57
CA THR A 14 12.32 19.08 37.54
C THR A 14 11.70 19.59 36.27
N VAL A 15 12.56 20.08 35.35
CA VAL A 15 12.16 20.37 33.97
C VAL A 15 11.91 19.05 33.29
N ALA A 16 10.66 18.65 33.19
CA ALA A 16 10.23 17.53 32.36
C ALA A 16 10.43 17.93 30.89
N PHE A 17 11.56 17.51 30.30
CA PHE A 17 11.70 17.51 28.86
C PHE A 17 10.68 16.52 28.29
N ALA A 18 9.53 17.04 27.87
CA ALA A 18 8.63 16.31 27.00
C ALA A 18 9.38 16.03 25.69
N GLN A 19 9.99 14.85 25.60
CA GLN A 19 10.47 14.34 24.33
C GLN A 19 9.26 14.25 23.40
N LYS A 20 9.16 15.23 22.51
CA LYS A 20 8.27 15.16 21.35
C LYS A 20 8.73 13.93 20.56
N LYS A 21 8.11 12.76 20.83
CA LYS A 21 8.24 11.60 19.96
C LYS A 21 7.85 12.10 18.59
N ASN A 22 8.82 12.25 17.68
CA ASN A 22 8.57 12.40 16.26
C ASN A 22 7.79 11.13 15.87
N GLN A 23 6.47 11.23 15.88
CA GLN A 23 5.63 10.33 15.11
C GLN A 23 5.97 10.67 13.64
N ALA A 24 6.97 9.99 13.10
CA ALA A 24 7.04 9.83 11.65
C ALA A 24 5.64 9.42 11.23
N GLY A 25 4.95 10.28 10.49
CA GLY A 25 3.54 10.11 10.17
C GLY A 25 3.35 8.69 9.64
N LYS A 26 2.45 7.93 10.27
CA LYS A 26 2.16 6.55 9.90
C LYS A 26 1.81 6.58 8.41
N ASP A 27 2.53 5.80 7.60
CA ASP A 27 2.28 5.68 6.17
C ASP A 27 0.77 5.42 5.96
N PRO A 28 0.03 6.32 5.30
CA PRO A 28 -1.43 6.25 5.24
C PRO A 28 -1.92 5.04 4.44
N TRP A 29 -1.05 4.47 3.61
CA TRP A 29 -1.35 3.30 2.80
C TRP A 29 -1.29 1.99 3.58
N VAL A 30 -0.49 1.93 4.65
CA VAL A 30 -0.26 0.70 5.41
C VAL A 30 -1.55 0.20 6.04
N GLY A 31 -1.91 -1.04 5.74
CA GLY A 31 -3.11 -1.70 6.21
C GLY A 31 -3.54 -2.86 5.34
N THR A 32 -4.66 -3.46 5.71
CA THR A 32 -5.30 -4.55 4.97
C THR A 32 -6.57 -4.03 4.30
N TYR A 33 -6.76 -4.38 3.04
CA TYR A 33 -7.89 -3.92 2.22
C TYR A 33 -8.50 -5.11 1.50
N LYS A 34 -9.83 -5.20 1.52
CA LYS A 34 -10.58 -6.26 0.84
C LYS A 34 -11.23 -5.71 -0.43
N LEU A 35 -11.16 -6.46 -1.51
CA LEU A 35 -11.82 -6.14 -2.76
C LEU A 35 -13.34 -6.06 -2.57
N ASP A 36 -13.94 -4.96 -2.99
CA ASP A 36 -15.37 -4.75 -3.05
C ASP A 36 -15.84 -4.97 -4.49
N LEU A 37 -16.35 -6.17 -4.76
CA LEU A 37 -16.84 -6.54 -6.09
C LEU A 37 -18.02 -5.70 -6.54
N ALA A 38 -18.85 -5.21 -5.61
CA ALA A 38 -20.03 -4.40 -5.95
C ALA A 38 -19.64 -3.01 -6.48
N GLN A 39 -18.51 -2.48 -6.04
CA GLN A 39 -17.98 -1.19 -6.48
C GLN A 39 -16.92 -1.32 -7.59
N SER A 40 -16.52 -2.54 -7.93
CA SER A 40 -15.48 -2.83 -8.92
C SER A 40 -16.06 -3.12 -10.29
N LYS A 41 -15.30 -2.77 -11.34
CA LYS A 41 -15.56 -3.16 -12.72
C LYS A 41 -14.31 -3.87 -13.23
N ILE A 42 -14.33 -5.19 -13.19
CA ILE A 42 -13.20 -6.06 -13.50
C ILE A 42 -13.34 -6.61 -14.90
N ALA A 43 -12.29 -6.58 -15.70
CA ALA A 43 -12.25 -7.20 -17.01
C ALA A 43 -12.13 -8.72 -16.86
N GLY A 44 -12.95 -9.46 -17.60
CA GLY A 44 -12.99 -10.94 -17.54
C GLY A 44 -13.71 -11.48 -16.31
N GLN A 45 -13.21 -12.59 -15.78
CA GLN A 45 -13.79 -13.23 -14.60
C GLN A 45 -13.20 -12.63 -13.32
N PRO A 46 -14.02 -12.02 -12.44
CA PRO A 46 -13.53 -11.50 -11.18
C PRO A 46 -13.09 -12.64 -10.24
N PRO A 47 -12.14 -12.39 -9.32
CA PRO A 47 -11.82 -13.33 -8.25
C PRO A 47 -13.04 -13.53 -7.34
N ALA A 48 -13.16 -14.70 -6.72
CA ALA A 48 -14.18 -14.96 -5.71
C ALA A 48 -13.95 -14.11 -4.45
N GLU A 49 -12.70 -13.93 -4.08
CA GLU A 49 -12.26 -13.04 -2.99
C GLU A 49 -10.82 -12.58 -3.22
N GLU A 50 -10.51 -11.36 -2.78
CA GLU A 50 -9.15 -10.83 -2.84
C GLU A 50 -8.91 -9.84 -1.70
N THR A 51 -7.72 -9.89 -1.13
CA THR A 51 -7.27 -9.01 -0.05
C THR A 51 -5.85 -8.53 -0.35
N VAL A 52 -5.62 -7.24 -0.19
CA VAL A 52 -4.31 -6.59 -0.31
C VAL A 52 -3.82 -6.17 1.06
N ALA A 53 -2.66 -6.68 1.47
CA ALA A 53 -1.95 -6.25 2.66
C ALA A 53 -0.78 -5.34 2.25
N VAL A 54 -0.88 -4.05 2.52
CA VAL A 54 0.17 -3.06 2.26
C VAL A 54 1.01 -2.90 3.52
N SER A 55 2.30 -3.17 3.45
CA SER A 55 3.26 -3.02 4.55
C SER A 55 4.18 -1.80 4.40
N ALA A 56 4.33 -1.26 3.21
CA ALA A 56 4.97 0.02 2.92
C ALA A 56 4.46 0.58 1.59
N ALA A 57 4.16 1.90 1.54
CA ALA A 57 3.85 2.59 0.29
C ALA A 57 4.12 4.09 0.44
N ASN A 58 5.35 4.49 0.23
CA ASN A 58 5.85 5.85 0.38
C ASN A 58 6.72 6.24 -0.82
N LYS A 59 7.32 7.43 -0.78
CA LYS A 59 8.15 7.96 -1.88
C LYS A 59 9.38 7.12 -2.23
N ASP A 60 9.83 6.24 -1.33
CA ASP A 60 11.04 5.46 -1.50
C ASP A 60 10.76 4.01 -1.89
N SER A 61 9.69 3.41 -1.34
CA SER A 61 9.41 1.98 -1.50
C SER A 61 7.94 1.63 -1.45
N ILE A 62 7.60 0.53 -2.09
CA ILE A 62 6.28 -0.11 -2.04
C ILE A 62 6.47 -1.59 -1.72
N LYS A 63 5.68 -2.06 -0.75
CA LYS A 63 5.62 -3.48 -0.40
C LYS A 63 4.19 -3.87 -0.11
N TYR A 64 3.70 -4.88 -0.83
CA TYR A 64 2.38 -5.45 -0.61
C TYR A 64 2.33 -6.93 -0.95
N THR A 65 1.34 -7.59 -0.36
CA THR A 65 0.94 -8.96 -0.70
C THR A 65 -0.53 -8.95 -1.07
N ILE A 66 -0.88 -9.60 -2.18
CA ILE A 66 -2.26 -9.87 -2.58
C ILE A 66 -2.52 -11.35 -2.36
N GLN A 67 -3.61 -11.68 -1.67
CA GLN A 67 -4.08 -13.04 -1.46
C GLN A 67 -5.55 -13.14 -1.82
N GLY A 68 -5.94 -14.26 -2.40
CA GLY A 68 -7.33 -14.45 -2.76
C GLY A 68 -7.64 -15.84 -3.29
N LYS A 69 -8.84 -15.95 -3.85
CA LYS A 69 -9.28 -17.10 -4.63
C LYS A 69 -9.74 -16.63 -6.00
N ASP A 70 -9.30 -17.32 -7.02
CA ASP A 70 -9.77 -17.07 -8.38
C ASP A 70 -11.26 -17.43 -8.54
N ALA A 71 -11.81 -17.21 -9.72
CA ALA A 71 -13.22 -17.53 -10.03
C ALA A 71 -13.54 -19.04 -9.93
N GLN A 72 -12.53 -19.91 -9.96
CA GLN A 72 -12.62 -21.35 -9.80
C GLN A 72 -12.43 -21.83 -8.35
N GLY A 73 -12.13 -20.89 -7.42
CA GLY A 73 -11.90 -21.17 -6.00
C GLY A 73 -10.47 -21.59 -5.65
N ASN A 74 -9.52 -21.55 -6.60
CA ASN A 74 -8.12 -21.84 -6.33
C ASN A 74 -7.49 -20.65 -5.61
N SER A 75 -6.74 -20.92 -4.55
CA SER A 75 -6.00 -19.87 -3.82
C SER A 75 -4.81 -19.38 -4.63
N PHE A 76 -4.54 -18.07 -4.54
CA PHE A 76 -3.34 -17.46 -5.11
C PHE A 76 -2.71 -16.47 -4.14
N THR A 77 -1.41 -16.24 -4.31
CA THR A 77 -0.66 -15.22 -3.58
C THR A 77 0.29 -14.50 -4.54
N LEU A 78 0.18 -13.16 -4.58
CA LEU A 78 1.09 -12.29 -5.31
C LEU A 78 1.88 -11.43 -4.32
N ASN A 79 3.17 -11.25 -4.57
CA ASN A 79 4.06 -10.44 -3.75
C ASN A 79 4.77 -9.40 -4.59
N TYR A 80 4.90 -8.21 -4.05
CA TYR A 80 5.69 -7.13 -4.61
C TYR A 80 6.48 -6.42 -3.51
N GLU A 81 7.78 -6.23 -3.73
CA GLU A 81 8.63 -5.40 -2.89
C GLU A 81 9.67 -4.69 -3.77
N GLY A 82 9.55 -3.38 -3.90
CA GLY A 82 10.39 -2.61 -4.80
C GLY A 82 10.58 -1.16 -4.40
N LYS A 83 11.56 -0.51 -5.04
CA LYS A 83 11.80 0.93 -4.94
C LYS A 83 10.93 1.67 -5.95
N VAL A 84 10.42 2.84 -5.54
CA VAL A 84 9.73 3.76 -6.46
C VAL A 84 10.68 4.17 -7.57
N GLY A 85 10.18 4.18 -8.82
CA GLY A 85 10.96 4.50 -10.01
C GLY A 85 11.84 3.38 -10.56
N THR A 86 11.84 2.19 -9.93
CA THR A 86 12.69 1.06 -10.36
C THR A 86 11.82 -0.10 -10.85
N PRO A 87 12.06 -0.65 -12.05
CA PRO A 87 11.41 -1.87 -12.50
C PRO A 87 11.70 -3.01 -11.52
N THR A 88 10.65 -3.62 -11.00
CA THR A 88 10.76 -4.64 -9.94
C THR A 88 9.85 -5.83 -10.25
N PRO A 89 10.31 -7.08 -10.03
CA PRO A 89 9.50 -8.26 -10.25
C PRO A 89 8.28 -8.31 -9.33
N GLN A 90 7.11 -8.62 -9.89
CA GLN A 90 5.98 -9.16 -9.16
C GLN A 90 6.05 -10.67 -9.17
N MET A 91 5.88 -11.28 -8.01
CA MET A 91 6.05 -12.71 -7.81
C MET A 91 4.71 -13.38 -7.49
N ALA A 92 4.46 -14.53 -8.11
CA ALA A 92 3.38 -15.45 -7.74
C ALA A 92 4.00 -16.81 -7.42
N GLU A 93 3.75 -17.36 -6.24
CA GLU A 93 4.24 -18.67 -5.80
C GLU A 93 5.76 -18.87 -6.04
N GLY A 94 6.54 -17.80 -5.82
CA GLY A 94 8.00 -17.81 -6.01
C GLY A 94 8.47 -17.61 -7.47
N GLN A 95 7.56 -17.47 -8.42
CA GLN A 95 7.88 -17.23 -9.83
C GLN A 95 7.60 -15.78 -10.22
N LYS A 96 8.47 -15.18 -11.05
CA LYS A 96 8.22 -13.87 -11.65
C LYS A 96 7.08 -14.00 -12.67
N ILE A 97 6.02 -13.20 -12.48
CA ILE A 97 4.88 -13.13 -13.40
C ILE A 97 4.84 -11.83 -14.19
N ALA A 98 5.38 -10.76 -13.63
CA ALA A 98 5.44 -9.45 -14.26
C ALA A 98 6.65 -8.67 -13.74
N GLU A 99 6.94 -7.56 -14.40
CA GLU A 99 7.82 -6.50 -13.92
C GLU A 99 7.01 -5.22 -13.84
N ILE A 100 7.02 -4.54 -12.70
CA ILE A 100 6.22 -3.34 -12.48
C ILE A 100 7.13 -2.20 -12.02
N THR A 101 6.89 -1.02 -12.56
CA THR A 101 7.49 0.23 -12.12
C THR A 101 6.40 1.13 -11.56
N TYR A 102 6.56 1.56 -10.32
CA TYR A 102 5.67 2.55 -9.70
C TYR A 102 6.33 3.91 -9.64
N GLN A 103 5.52 4.97 -9.82
CA GLN A 103 5.86 6.36 -9.52
C GLN A 103 4.87 6.90 -8.50
N MET A 104 5.29 7.86 -7.66
CA MET A 104 4.44 8.46 -6.63
C MET A 104 4.28 9.96 -6.89
N PRO A 105 3.31 10.39 -7.74
CA PRO A 105 3.09 11.81 -8.03
C PRO A 105 2.54 12.58 -6.84
N SER A 106 1.90 11.93 -5.88
CA SER A 106 1.43 12.55 -4.64
C SER A 106 1.37 11.53 -3.49
N SER A 107 1.21 11.99 -2.25
CA SER A 107 1.09 11.12 -1.06
C SER A 107 -0.12 10.16 -1.08
N HIS A 108 -1.10 10.42 -1.96
CA HIS A 108 -2.32 9.61 -2.10
C HIS A 108 -2.46 9.00 -3.49
N GLN A 109 -1.40 8.99 -4.30
CA GLN A 109 -1.49 8.44 -5.64
C GLN A 109 -0.17 7.78 -6.06
N PHE A 110 -0.28 6.60 -6.64
CA PHE A 110 0.75 5.96 -7.44
C PHE A 110 0.27 5.81 -8.89
N THR A 111 1.21 5.88 -9.82
CA THR A 111 1.04 5.38 -11.18
C THR A 111 1.91 4.15 -11.36
N SER A 112 1.49 3.23 -12.23
CA SER A 112 2.21 1.99 -12.51
C SER A 112 2.37 1.76 -14.01
N GLN A 113 3.46 1.11 -14.38
CA GLN A 113 3.69 0.52 -15.69
C GLN A 113 4.13 -0.92 -15.47
N GLY A 114 3.45 -1.86 -16.10
CA GLY A 114 3.69 -3.29 -15.96
C GLY A 114 3.98 -3.96 -17.29
N ARG A 115 4.80 -5.02 -17.23
CA ARG A 115 5.03 -5.95 -18.35
C ARG A 115 4.96 -7.37 -17.80
N GLY A 116 3.99 -8.14 -18.28
CA GLY A 116 3.87 -9.56 -17.96
C GLY A 116 4.95 -10.39 -18.64
N THR A 117 5.27 -11.54 -18.06
CA THR A 117 6.20 -12.53 -18.65
C THR A 117 5.62 -13.17 -19.91
N ASP A 118 4.32 -13.10 -20.09
CA ASP A 118 3.59 -13.52 -21.29
C ASP A 118 3.64 -12.51 -22.44
N GLY A 119 4.20 -11.31 -22.22
CA GLY A 119 4.26 -10.20 -23.16
C GLY A 119 3.11 -9.20 -23.04
N SER A 120 2.17 -9.38 -22.13
CA SER A 120 1.15 -8.39 -21.80
C SER A 120 1.78 -7.11 -21.24
N THR A 121 1.06 -5.99 -21.36
CA THR A 121 1.47 -4.71 -20.78
C THR A 121 0.31 -4.08 -20.03
N SER A 122 0.63 -3.29 -19.00
CA SER A 122 -0.38 -2.51 -18.27
C SER A 122 0.13 -1.15 -17.87
N THR A 123 -0.81 -0.21 -17.73
CA THR A 123 -0.61 1.07 -17.08
C THR A 123 -1.73 1.27 -16.07
N GLY A 124 -1.42 1.87 -14.94
CA GLY A 124 -2.42 2.02 -13.89
C GLY A 124 -2.25 3.28 -13.05
N THR A 125 -3.34 3.61 -12.36
CA THR A 125 -3.36 4.62 -11.32
C THR A 125 -3.97 4.02 -10.07
N VAL A 126 -3.25 4.10 -8.96
CA VAL A 126 -3.68 3.63 -7.64
C VAL A 126 -3.89 4.86 -6.76
N THR A 127 -5.10 5.07 -6.28
CA THR A 127 -5.46 6.24 -5.48
C THR A 127 -5.98 5.82 -4.11
N LEU A 128 -5.44 6.42 -3.06
CA LEU A 128 -5.96 6.31 -1.70
C LEU A 128 -6.96 7.44 -1.44
N SER A 129 -8.13 7.12 -0.91
CA SER A 129 -9.13 8.12 -0.54
C SER A 129 -8.61 9.08 0.55
N PRO A 130 -9.13 10.33 0.63
CA PRO A 130 -8.68 11.31 1.64
C PRO A 130 -8.85 10.85 3.08
N ASP A 131 -9.81 9.97 3.36
CA ASP A 131 -10.05 9.37 4.68
C ASP A 131 -9.22 8.10 4.94
N ASN A 132 -8.35 7.72 3.99
CA ASN A 132 -7.48 6.53 4.00
C ASN A 132 -8.23 5.19 4.10
N LYS A 133 -9.51 5.14 3.73
CA LYS A 133 -10.33 3.93 3.87
C LYS A 133 -10.46 3.12 2.59
N THR A 134 -10.21 3.74 1.44
CA THR A 134 -10.45 3.09 0.15
C THR A 134 -9.25 3.25 -0.77
N ILE A 135 -8.82 2.16 -1.38
CA ILE A 135 -7.89 2.17 -2.51
C ILE A 135 -8.68 1.92 -3.78
N THR A 136 -8.53 2.80 -4.76
CA THR A 136 -9.07 2.60 -6.12
C THR A 136 -7.93 2.38 -7.09
N VAL A 137 -7.94 1.26 -7.78
CA VAL A 137 -7.01 0.94 -8.87
C VAL A 137 -7.76 1.06 -10.19
N ARG A 138 -7.26 1.92 -11.08
CA ARG A 138 -7.70 1.97 -12.48
C ARG A 138 -6.56 1.47 -13.33
N GLU A 139 -6.83 0.48 -14.14
CA GLU A 139 -5.82 -0.14 -14.98
C GLU A 139 -6.32 -0.25 -16.42
N HIS A 140 -5.45 0.08 -17.34
CA HIS A 140 -5.55 -0.21 -18.76
C HIS A 140 -4.49 -1.25 -19.10
N SER A 141 -4.89 -2.36 -19.70
CA SER A 141 -3.99 -3.45 -20.05
C SER A 141 -4.18 -3.88 -21.50
N LYS A 142 -3.11 -4.42 -22.07
CA LYS A 142 -3.09 -4.99 -23.40
C LYS A 142 -2.55 -6.41 -23.31
N ASP A 143 -3.31 -7.37 -23.80
CA ASP A 143 -2.91 -8.76 -23.83
C ASP A 143 -1.84 -9.03 -24.90
N PRO A 144 -1.20 -10.22 -24.93
CA PRO A 144 -0.18 -10.56 -25.92
C PRO A 144 -0.71 -10.58 -27.36
N LYS A 145 -2.02 -10.67 -27.55
CA LYS A 145 -2.69 -10.67 -28.89
C LYS A 145 -3.09 -9.26 -29.33
N GLY A 146 -2.91 -8.27 -28.43
CA GLY A 146 -3.21 -6.87 -28.70
C GLY A 146 -4.62 -6.42 -28.30
N ALA A 147 -5.44 -7.27 -27.66
CA ALA A 147 -6.72 -6.86 -27.12
C ALA A 147 -6.52 -5.98 -25.88
N GLU A 148 -7.28 -4.89 -25.81
CA GLU A 148 -7.19 -3.89 -24.74
C GLU A 148 -8.35 -4.07 -23.75
N HIS A 149 -8.04 -3.87 -22.45
CA HIS A 149 -8.98 -4.04 -21.37
C HIS A 149 -8.82 -2.91 -20.35
N ASP A 150 -9.93 -2.33 -19.96
CA ASP A 150 -10.01 -1.35 -18.87
C ASP A 150 -10.69 -1.98 -17.67
N GLN A 151 -10.10 -1.78 -16.49
CA GLN A 151 -10.72 -2.23 -15.24
C GLN A 151 -10.58 -1.19 -14.14
N THR A 152 -11.50 -1.28 -13.18
CA THR A 152 -11.46 -0.50 -11.94
C THR A 152 -11.71 -1.45 -10.78
N MET A 153 -10.77 -1.52 -9.85
CA MET A 153 -10.89 -2.30 -8.64
C MET A 153 -10.95 -1.37 -7.43
N VAL A 154 -11.88 -1.63 -6.54
CA VAL A 154 -12.09 -0.85 -5.31
C VAL A 154 -11.83 -1.75 -4.12
N TYR A 155 -10.92 -1.35 -3.24
CA TYR A 155 -10.57 -2.09 -2.04
C TYR A 155 -10.90 -1.25 -0.81
N VAL A 156 -11.59 -1.84 0.15
CA VAL A 156 -12.02 -1.18 1.39
C VAL A 156 -11.18 -1.68 2.56
N ARG A 157 -10.68 -0.75 3.36
CA ARG A 157 -9.85 -1.03 4.54
C ARG A 157 -10.64 -1.86 5.56
N GLN A 158 -9.98 -2.86 6.13
CA GLN A 158 -10.50 -3.75 7.16
C GLN A 158 -10.15 -3.27 8.56
#